data_14fc0cff167cce958c12fe561c3bd2bc
#
_entry.id   14fc0cff167cce958c12fe561c3bd2bc
#
_cell.length_a   1.000
_cell.length_b   1.000
_cell.length_c   1.000
_cell.angle_alpha   90.00
_cell.angle_beta   90.00
_cell.angle_gamma   90.00
#
_symmetry.space_group_name_H-M   'P 1'
#
loop_
_entity.id
_entity.type
_entity.pdbx_description
1 polymer ?
#
loop_
_entity_poly.entity_id
_entity_poly.type
_entity_poly.pdbx_seq_one_letter_code
_entity_poly.pdbx_strand_id
1 'polypeptide(L)'
;LDRLALSPQRIAGIVEGVRQVAALPDPVGEVTRMTRRPNGLIIGKRRVPLGVIGIIYEARPNVTVDAAALCLKSGNAVILRGGKEAFRSNQAFVSVMRSALETAGLPEDCVALVEDTSRESANELMGLTGYLDVLIPRGGAGLIRAVVQNAKVPVIETGVGVCHVYVDAEADLDMGADIIYNAKTSRPSVCNAAECLLVHEAVAEAFLPKAKALLDEKHVELRGCPRTAEILGPCVVPAAAEDWDTEYGDYILAVRVVKDADEAIAFINDHGSGHSEAIVTANYFTAQKFLDEVDAAAVYVNASTRFTDGFEFGLGAEIGISTQKMHARGPMGLEELTSSKYIVYGTGQIRT
;
A
#
# COMPACT_ATOMS: atom_id res chain seq x y z
N LEU A 1 -2.18 20.39 -6.50
CA LEU A 1 -1.33 20.75 -7.66
C LEU A 1 0.00 20.00 -7.66
N ASP A 2 0.65 19.80 -6.52
CA ASP A 2 1.95 19.12 -6.44
C ASP A 2 1.93 17.71 -7.06
N ARG A 3 0.88 16.92 -6.84
CA ARG A 3 0.74 15.56 -7.37
C ARG A 3 0.61 15.47 -8.90
N LEU A 4 0.20 16.57 -9.55
CA LEU A 4 -0.02 16.65 -11.01
C LEU A 4 1.20 17.16 -11.77
N ALA A 5 2.14 17.84 -11.10
CA ALA A 5 3.27 18.46 -11.76
C ALA A 5 4.27 17.42 -12.28
N LEU A 6 4.64 17.50 -13.54
CA LEU A 6 5.66 16.69 -14.20
C LEU A 6 6.89 17.55 -14.49
N SER A 7 7.78 17.68 -13.52
CA SER A 7 9.09 18.30 -13.74
C SER A 7 10.04 17.33 -14.46
N PRO A 8 11.13 17.83 -15.09
CA PRO A 8 12.14 16.96 -15.68
C PRO A 8 12.69 15.92 -14.70
N GLN A 9 12.86 16.28 -13.43
CA GLN A 9 13.33 15.36 -12.39
C GLN A 9 12.29 14.26 -12.11
N ARG A 10 10.99 14.58 -12.08
CA ARG A 10 9.92 13.59 -11.89
C ARG A 10 9.83 12.64 -13.09
N ILE A 11 9.97 13.16 -14.31
CA ILE A 11 10.00 12.30 -15.51
C ILE A 11 11.21 11.38 -15.47
N ALA A 12 12.40 11.88 -15.08
CA ALA A 12 13.58 11.04 -14.92
C ALA A 12 13.38 9.94 -13.86
N GLY A 13 12.69 10.26 -12.75
CA GLY A 13 12.30 9.27 -11.73
C GLY A 13 11.36 8.20 -12.27
N ILE A 14 10.36 8.58 -13.09
CA ILE A 14 9.45 7.63 -13.75
C ILE A 14 10.24 6.69 -14.68
N VAL A 15 11.14 7.24 -15.50
CA VAL A 15 12.00 6.45 -16.41
C VAL A 15 12.87 5.45 -15.62
N GLU A 16 13.45 5.90 -14.51
CA GLU A 16 14.23 5.03 -13.64
C GLU A 16 13.39 3.91 -13.03
N GLY A 17 12.16 4.22 -12.57
CA GLY A 17 11.22 3.21 -12.09
C GLY A 17 10.92 2.13 -13.14
N VAL A 18 10.66 2.53 -14.39
CA VAL A 18 10.45 1.57 -15.50
C VAL A 18 11.68 0.69 -15.72
N ARG A 19 12.90 1.25 -15.67
CA ARG A 19 14.14 0.48 -15.80
C ARG A 19 14.29 -0.52 -14.68
N GLN A 20 13.98 -0.15 -13.46
CA GLN A 20 14.03 -1.06 -12.32
C GLN A 20 13.00 -2.19 -12.46
N VAL A 21 11.77 -1.90 -12.85
CA VAL A 21 10.76 -2.94 -13.14
C VAL A 21 11.25 -3.87 -14.26
N ALA A 22 11.83 -3.33 -15.32
CA ALA A 22 12.37 -4.14 -16.41
C ALA A 22 13.50 -5.09 -15.97
N ALA A 23 14.31 -4.67 -14.98
CA ALA A 23 15.41 -5.46 -14.43
C ALA A 23 14.97 -6.53 -13.43
N LEU A 24 13.74 -6.45 -12.89
CA LEU A 24 13.24 -7.45 -11.96
C LEU A 24 13.14 -8.84 -12.62
N PRO A 25 13.29 -9.92 -11.84
CA PRO A 25 12.97 -11.26 -12.31
C PRO A 25 11.53 -11.35 -12.86
N ASP A 26 11.35 -12.14 -13.92
CA ASP A 26 10.03 -12.39 -14.48
C ASP A 26 9.30 -13.45 -13.63
N PRO A 27 8.16 -13.14 -13.01
CA PRO A 27 7.43 -14.10 -12.21
C PRO A 27 6.65 -15.12 -13.07
N VAL A 28 6.40 -14.81 -14.35
CA VAL A 28 5.57 -15.66 -15.22
C VAL A 28 6.30 -16.94 -15.58
N GLY A 29 5.65 -18.07 -15.34
CA GLY A 29 6.23 -19.39 -15.60
C GLY A 29 7.01 -19.97 -14.43
N GLU A 30 7.28 -19.22 -13.36
CA GLU A 30 7.92 -19.74 -12.15
C GLU A 30 7.11 -20.91 -11.57
N VAL A 31 7.80 -21.98 -11.21
CA VAL A 31 7.21 -23.14 -10.54
C VAL A 31 7.57 -23.08 -9.06
N THR A 32 6.63 -22.65 -8.24
CA THR A 32 6.87 -22.39 -6.81
C THR A 32 6.92 -23.68 -5.97
N ARG A 33 6.32 -24.77 -6.46
CA ARG A 33 6.32 -26.06 -5.77
C ARG A 33 6.14 -27.20 -6.74
N MET A 34 6.85 -28.32 -6.51
CA MET A 34 6.68 -29.57 -7.25
C MET A 34 6.68 -30.74 -6.25
N THR A 35 5.67 -31.62 -6.32
CA THR A 35 5.51 -32.72 -5.37
C THR A 35 5.09 -33.99 -6.11
N ARG A 36 5.78 -35.10 -5.84
CA ARG A 36 5.37 -36.45 -6.27
C ARG A 36 4.33 -37.01 -5.32
N ARG A 37 3.22 -37.50 -5.86
CA ARG A 37 2.15 -38.13 -5.08
C ARG A 37 2.36 -39.65 -5.01
N PRO A 38 1.75 -40.35 -4.01
CA PRO A 38 1.84 -41.82 -3.90
C PRO A 38 1.37 -42.58 -5.16
N ASN A 39 0.41 -42.04 -5.89
CA ASN A 39 -0.09 -42.61 -7.15
C ASN A 39 0.83 -42.36 -8.36
N GLY A 40 1.97 -41.73 -8.17
CA GLY A 40 2.96 -41.44 -9.22
C GLY A 40 2.77 -40.11 -9.94
N LEU A 41 1.67 -39.39 -9.73
CA LEU A 41 1.50 -38.04 -10.31
C LEU A 41 2.53 -37.08 -9.74
N ILE A 42 3.06 -36.20 -10.61
CA ILE A 42 3.91 -35.07 -10.20
C ILE A 42 3.07 -33.80 -10.38
N ILE A 43 2.78 -33.12 -9.27
CA ILE A 43 1.94 -31.93 -9.24
C ILE A 43 2.80 -30.73 -8.92
N GLY A 44 2.76 -29.72 -9.80
CA GLY A 44 3.44 -28.44 -9.62
C GLY A 44 2.45 -27.28 -9.60
N LYS A 45 2.88 -26.17 -9.04
CA LYS A 45 2.15 -24.90 -9.06
C LYS A 45 2.98 -23.87 -9.82
N ARG A 46 2.44 -23.37 -10.95
CA ARG A 46 3.11 -22.43 -11.86
C ARG A 46 2.41 -21.08 -11.83
N ARG A 47 3.18 -19.98 -11.75
CA ARG A 47 2.67 -18.62 -11.88
C ARG A 47 2.21 -18.33 -13.31
N VAL A 48 1.10 -17.63 -13.44
CA VAL A 48 0.51 -17.17 -14.70
C VAL A 48 -0.01 -15.75 -14.54
N PRO A 49 -0.10 -14.94 -15.62
CA PRO A 49 -0.75 -13.63 -15.58
C PRO A 49 -2.17 -13.71 -15.02
N LEU A 50 -2.66 -12.63 -14.43
CA LEU A 50 -4.08 -12.48 -14.10
C LEU A 50 -4.93 -12.40 -15.37
N GLY A 51 -4.46 -11.66 -16.39
CA GLY A 51 -5.15 -11.46 -17.65
C GLY A 51 -5.26 -9.98 -18.05
N VAL A 52 -6.47 -9.42 -18.05
CA VAL A 52 -6.74 -8.02 -18.35
C VAL A 52 -7.05 -7.28 -17.04
N ILE A 53 -6.23 -6.30 -16.70
CA ILE A 53 -6.33 -5.54 -15.46
C ILE A 53 -6.91 -4.14 -15.75
N GLY A 54 -8.04 -3.81 -15.12
CA GLY A 54 -8.56 -2.45 -15.11
C GLY A 54 -7.97 -1.65 -13.96
N ILE A 55 -7.55 -0.40 -14.20
CA ILE A 55 -7.05 0.48 -13.13
C ILE A 55 -7.77 1.81 -13.20
N ILE A 56 -8.51 2.14 -12.13
CA ILE A 56 -9.18 3.44 -11.96
C ILE A 56 -8.37 4.28 -10.98
N TYR A 57 -7.86 5.45 -11.41
CA TYR A 57 -6.99 6.26 -10.58
C TYR A 57 -7.23 7.78 -10.72
N GLU A 58 -6.85 8.52 -9.69
CA GLU A 58 -7.00 9.97 -9.56
C GLU A 58 -5.63 10.66 -9.58
N ALA A 59 -5.59 11.87 -10.15
CA ALA A 59 -4.57 12.93 -9.96
C ALA A 59 -3.08 12.50 -9.83
N ARG A 60 -2.68 11.37 -10.44
CA ARG A 60 -1.32 10.82 -10.34
C ARG A 60 -0.84 10.32 -11.71
N PRO A 61 -0.29 11.19 -12.57
CA PRO A 61 0.12 10.79 -13.92
C PRO A 61 1.21 9.70 -13.95
N ASN A 62 2.07 9.60 -12.92
CA ASN A 62 3.06 8.53 -12.80
C ASN A 62 2.42 7.14 -12.70
N VAL A 63 1.24 7.01 -12.08
CA VAL A 63 0.52 5.74 -11.97
C VAL A 63 0.23 5.12 -13.34
N THR A 64 -0.01 5.95 -14.37
CA THR A 64 -0.19 5.49 -15.75
C THR A 64 0.98 4.62 -16.20
N VAL A 65 2.21 5.07 -15.94
CA VAL A 65 3.43 4.41 -16.40
C VAL A 65 3.79 3.24 -15.48
N ASP A 66 3.76 3.45 -14.16
CA ASP A 66 4.09 2.42 -13.17
C ASP A 66 3.17 1.20 -13.33
N ALA A 67 1.87 1.44 -13.43
CA ALA A 67 0.87 0.41 -13.61
C ALA A 67 1.03 -0.35 -14.94
N ALA A 68 1.25 0.37 -16.05
CA ALA A 68 1.45 -0.26 -17.34
C ALA A 68 2.73 -1.10 -17.36
N ALA A 69 3.85 -0.60 -16.81
CA ALA A 69 5.11 -1.31 -16.74
C ALA A 69 4.99 -2.60 -15.92
N LEU A 70 4.36 -2.54 -14.74
CA LEU A 70 4.13 -3.72 -13.90
C LEU A 70 3.21 -4.74 -14.57
N CYS A 71 2.09 -4.29 -15.16
CA CYS A 71 1.18 -5.17 -15.88
C CYS A 71 1.85 -5.87 -17.05
N LEU A 72 2.55 -5.13 -17.90
CA LEU A 72 3.27 -5.70 -19.05
C LEU A 72 4.35 -6.70 -18.61
N LYS A 73 5.17 -6.35 -17.61
CA LYS A 73 6.25 -7.21 -17.09
C LYS A 73 5.70 -8.50 -16.48
N SER A 74 4.53 -8.45 -15.88
CA SER A 74 3.81 -9.64 -15.34
C SER A 74 2.92 -10.35 -16.36
N GLY A 75 3.01 -9.98 -17.65
CA GLY A 75 2.31 -10.64 -18.75
C GLY A 75 0.83 -10.29 -18.90
N ASN A 76 0.38 -9.19 -18.28
CA ASN A 76 -1.01 -8.74 -18.32
C ASN A 76 -1.19 -7.62 -19.36
N ALA A 77 -2.41 -7.52 -19.93
CA ALA A 77 -2.88 -6.30 -20.55
C ALA A 77 -3.49 -5.36 -19.50
N VAL A 78 -3.50 -4.06 -19.77
CA VAL A 78 -4.03 -3.07 -18.84
C VAL A 78 -4.96 -2.07 -19.51
N ILE A 79 -6.10 -1.80 -18.87
CA ILE A 79 -7.03 -0.73 -19.23
C ILE A 79 -6.97 0.34 -18.13
N LEU A 80 -6.49 1.51 -18.50
CA LEU A 80 -6.23 2.64 -17.62
C LEU A 80 -7.39 3.64 -17.70
N ARG A 81 -7.95 4.02 -16.56
CA ARG A 81 -8.95 5.07 -16.44
C ARG A 81 -8.50 6.10 -15.42
N GLY A 82 -7.83 7.16 -15.90
CA GLY A 82 -7.33 8.25 -15.07
C GLY A 82 -8.37 9.36 -14.85
N GLY A 83 -8.11 10.20 -13.83
CA GLY A 83 -8.89 11.41 -13.58
C GLY A 83 -8.72 12.45 -14.68
N LYS A 84 -9.73 13.33 -14.88
CA LYS A 84 -9.72 14.39 -15.88
C LYS A 84 -8.58 15.40 -15.72
N GLU A 85 -8.09 15.57 -14.48
CA GLU A 85 -7.05 16.52 -14.13
C GLU A 85 -5.70 16.19 -14.79
N ALA A 86 -5.42 14.90 -15.01
CA ALA A 86 -4.18 14.40 -15.59
C ALA A 86 -4.35 13.84 -17.01
N PHE A 87 -5.54 13.97 -17.62
CA PHE A 87 -5.89 13.25 -18.85
C PHE A 87 -4.88 13.44 -19.98
N ARG A 88 -4.46 14.69 -20.25
CA ARG A 88 -3.48 14.97 -21.31
C ARG A 88 -2.13 14.32 -21.06
N SER A 89 -1.67 14.31 -19.81
CA SER A 89 -0.42 13.64 -19.42
C SER A 89 -0.55 12.14 -19.59
N ASN A 90 -1.67 11.56 -19.14
CA ASN A 90 -1.93 10.14 -19.27
C ASN A 90 -1.97 9.71 -20.75
N GLN A 91 -2.64 10.50 -21.60
CA GLN A 91 -2.71 10.25 -23.04
C GLN A 91 -1.32 10.28 -23.70
N ALA A 92 -0.49 11.26 -23.33
CA ALA A 92 0.87 11.35 -23.84
C ALA A 92 1.73 10.14 -23.42
N PHE A 93 1.67 9.71 -22.16
CA PHE A 93 2.36 8.51 -21.69
C PHE A 93 1.89 7.25 -22.42
N VAL A 94 0.57 7.05 -22.52
CA VAL A 94 0.02 5.87 -23.20
C VAL A 94 0.41 5.85 -24.69
N SER A 95 0.38 7.00 -25.37
CA SER A 95 0.84 7.09 -26.77
C SER A 95 2.27 6.64 -26.96
N VAL A 96 3.19 7.08 -26.07
CA VAL A 96 4.61 6.66 -26.11
C VAL A 96 4.75 5.16 -25.84
N MET A 97 4.01 4.63 -24.86
CA MET A 97 4.07 3.19 -24.51
C MET A 97 3.52 2.32 -25.66
N ARG A 98 2.40 2.72 -26.30
CA ARG A 98 1.84 1.99 -27.46
C ARG A 98 2.83 1.97 -28.63
N SER A 99 3.45 3.09 -28.95
CA SER A 99 4.51 3.15 -29.99
C SER A 99 5.71 2.30 -29.67
N ALA A 100 6.10 2.20 -28.40
CA ALA A 100 7.18 1.33 -27.95
C ALA A 100 6.81 -0.17 -28.10
N LEU A 101 5.58 -0.53 -27.75
CA LEU A 101 5.05 -1.90 -27.92
C LEU A 101 5.06 -2.31 -29.39
N GLU A 102 4.56 -1.46 -30.29
CA GLU A 102 4.58 -1.67 -31.74
C GLU A 102 6.02 -1.88 -32.23
N THR A 103 6.95 -1.02 -31.81
CA THR A 103 8.37 -1.14 -32.18
C THR A 103 8.98 -2.46 -31.69
N ALA A 104 8.51 -2.98 -30.54
CA ALA A 104 8.93 -4.27 -29.99
C ALA A 104 8.20 -5.47 -30.62
N GLY A 105 7.29 -5.26 -31.56
CA GLY A 105 6.49 -6.30 -32.19
C GLY A 105 5.37 -6.87 -31.30
N LEU A 106 4.96 -6.13 -30.29
CA LEU A 106 3.84 -6.46 -29.40
C LEU A 106 2.58 -5.68 -29.80
N PRO A 107 1.38 -6.22 -29.54
CA PRO A 107 0.15 -5.50 -29.79
C PRO A 107 0.08 -4.19 -28.96
N GLU A 108 -0.17 -3.07 -29.60
CA GLU A 108 -0.31 -1.78 -28.92
C GLU A 108 -1.47 -1.77 -27.92
N ASP A 109 -2.49 -2.61 -28.13
CA ASP A 109 -3.66 -2.73 -27.26
C ASP A 109 -3.38 -3.44 -25.93
N CYS A 110 -2.16 -3.92 -25.70
CA CYS A 110 -1.75 -4.35 -24.36
C CYS A 110 -1.82 -3.21 -23.33
N VAL A 111 -1.82 -1.94 -23.79
CA VAL A 111 -2.04 -0.75 -22.96
C VAL A 111 -3.13 0.10 -23.58
N ALA A 112 -4.27 0.20 -22.92
CA ALA A 112 -5.40 1.02 -23.33
C ALA A 112 -5.71 2.11 -22.32
N LEU A 113 -6.16 3.29 -22.81
CA LEU A 113 -6.62 4.39 -21.98
C LEU A 113 -8.10 4.67 -22.31
N VAL A 114 -8.93 4.71 -21.29
CA VAL A 114 -10.32 5.18 -21.43
C VAL A 114 -10.29 6.68 -21.62
N GLU A 115 -10.75 7.16 -22.77
CA GLU A 115 -10.72 8.58 -23.13
C GLU A 115 -11.83 9.39 -22.46
N ASP A 116 -12.98 8.77 -22.23
CA ASP A 116 -14.07 9.39 -21.50
C ASP A 116 -13.74 9.42 -19.99
N THR A 117 -13.62 10.61 -19.44
CA THR A 117 -13.32 10.84 -18.01
C THR A 117 -14.58 11.07 -17.16
N SER A 118 -15.78 10.80 -17.70
CA SER A 118 -17.04 10.88 -16.98
C SER A 118 -17.15 9.82 -15.86
N ARG A 119 -18.10 10.01 -14.96
CA ARG A 119 -18.38 8.98 -13.94
C ARG A 119 -19.04 7.75 -14.55
N GLU A 120 -19.79 7.94 -15.63
CA GLU A 120 -20.45 6.90 -16.40
C GLU A 120 -19.43 5.90 -16.93
N SER A 121 -18.34 6.36 -17.54
CA SER A 121 -17.28 5.49 -18.05
C SER A 121 -16.61 4.66 -16.95
N ALA A 122 -16.45 5.22 -15.76
CA ALA A 122 -15.95 4.46 -14.61
C ALA A 122 -16.94 3.38 -14.16
N ASN A 123 -18.25 3.67 -14.18
CA ASN A 123 -19.28 2.69 -13.83
C ASN A 123 -19.36 1.58 -14.88
N GLU A 124 -19.23 1.91 -16.16
CA GLU A 124 -19.16 0.91 -17.23
C GLU A 124 -17.95 0.00 -17.05
N LEU A 125 -16.77 0.57 -16.77
CA LEU A 125 -15.55 -0.21 -16.53
C LEU A 125 -15.71 -1.17 -15.34
N MET A 126 -16.36 -0.75 -14.25
CA MET A 126 -16.67 -1.59 -13.10
C MET A 126 -17.62 -2.75 -13.45
N GLY A 127 -18.39 -2.61 -14.50
CA GLY A 127 -19.36 -3.60 -14.98
C GLY A 127 -18.82 -4.58 -16.03
N LEU A 128 -17.60 -4.44 -16.55
CA LEU A 128 -17.05 -5.19 -17.70
C LEU A 128 -16.64 -6.63 -17.34
N THR A 129 -17.58 -7.41 -16.79
CA THR A 129 -17.40 -8.84 -16.54
C THR A 129 -17.19 -9.61 -17.84
N GLY A 130 -16.19 -10.50 -17.84
CA GLY A 130 -15.81 -11.28 -19.02
C GLY A 130 -14.85 -10.57 -19.98
N TYR A 131 -14.56 -9.29 -19.73
CA TYR A 131 -13.52 -8.51 -20.42
C TYR A 131 -12.37 -8.15 -19.49
N LEU A 132 -12.67 -7.85 -18.22
CA LEU A 132 -11.68 -7.61 -17.17
C LEU A 132 -11.64 -8.81 -16.22
N ASP A 133 -10.43 -9.23 -15.86
CA ASP A 133 -10.19 -10.26 -14.85
C ASP A 133 -10.16 -9.67 -13.45
N VAL A 134 -9.62 -8.44 -13.31
CA VAL A 134 -9.52 -7.74 -12.04
C VAL A 134 -9.54 -6.22 -12.24
N LEU A 135 -10.02 -5.50 -11.23
CA LEU A 135 -10.06 -4.05 -11.15
C LEU A 135 -9.29 -3.56 -9.92
N ILE A 136 -8.43 -2.57 -10.09
CA ILE A 136 -7.62 -1.97 -9.02
C ILE A 136 -7.93 -0.48 -8.91
N PRO A 137 -8.61 -0.03 -7.85
CA PRO A 137 -8.81 1.39 -7.60
C PRO A 137 -7.54 2.02 -6.99
N ARG A 138 -7.22 3.24 -7.39
CA ARG A 138 -6.05 3.99 -6.91
C ARG A 138 -6.39 5.46 -6.68
N GLY A 139 -6.77 5.84 -5.47
CA GLY A 139 -7.23 7.21 -5.17
C GLY A 139 -7.56 7.41 -3.70
N GLY A 140 -8.38 8.40 -3.41
CA GLY A 140 -8.88 8.63 -2.06
C GLY A 140 -9.93 7.60 -1.63
N ALA A 141 -10.20 7.55 -0.31
CA ALA A 141 -11.17 6.62 0.31
C ALA A 141 -12.54 6.59 -0.40
N GLY A 142 -12.99 7.73 -0.91
CA GLY A 142 -14.27 7.83 -1.64
C GLY A 142 -14.29 7.03 -2.94
N LEU A 143 -13.21 7.10 -3.75
CA LEU A 143 -13.08 6.31 -4.97
C LEU A 143 -12.97 4.81 -4.66
N ILE A 144 -12.10 4.46 -3.72
CA ILE A 144 -11.89 3.05 -3.33
C ILE A 144 -13.21 2.43 -2.87
N ARG A 145 -13.93 3.10 -1.97
CA ARG A 145 -15.23 2.65 -1.48
C ARG A 145 -16.27 2.51 -2.60
N ALA A 146 -16.33 3.48 -3.51
CA ALA A 146 -17.25 3.44 -4.65
C ALA A 146 -16.96 2.25 -5.57
N VAL A 147 -15.70 1.95 -5.85
CA VAL A 147 -15.32 0.80 -6.68
C VAL A 147 -15.64 -0.50 -5.96
N VAL A 148 -15.24 -0.67 -4.71
CA VAL A 148 -15.48 -1.90 -3.93
C VAL A 148 -16.98 -2.21 -3.81
N GLN A 149 -17.82 -1.18 -3.62
CA GLN A 149 -19.27 -1.37 -3.47
C GLN A 149 -20.01 -1.63 -4.78
N ASN A 150 -19.53 -1.12 -5.92
CA ASN A 150 -20.29 -1.12 -7.17
C ASN A 150 -19.68 -2.02 -8.26
N ALA A 151 -18.43 -2.45 -8.15
CA ALA A 151 -17.81 -3.29 -9.15
C ALA A 151 -18.43 -4.69 -9.18
N LYS A 152 -18.67 -5.18 -10.40
CA LYS A 152 -19.05 -6.57 -10.68
C LYS A 152 -17.81 -7.42 -11.06
N VAL A 153 -16.74 -6.77 -11.46
CA VAL A 153 -15.42 -7.37 -11.67
C VAL A 153 -14.75 -7.56 -10.30
N PRO A 154 -14.01 -8.64 -10.06
CA PRO A 154 -13.21 -8.79 -8.84
C PRO A 154 -12.31 -7.58 -8.60
N VAL A 155 -12.22 -7.11 -7.35
CA VAL A 155 -11.43 -5.93 -6.98
C VAL A 155 -10.29 -6.33 -6.07
N ILE A 156 -9.08 -5.82 -6.37
CA ILE A 156 -7.98 -5.76 -5.41
C ILE A 156 -7.93 -4.31 -4.93
N GLU A 157 -8.37 -4.10 -3.69
CA GLU A 157 -8.43 -2.75 -3.14
C GLU A 157 -7.09 -2.29 -2.59
N THR A 158 -6.78 -1.01 -2.78
CA THR A 158 -5.72 -0.34 -2.04
C THR A 158 -6.31 0.31 -0.79
N GLY A 159 -5.64 0.16 0.35
CA GLY A 159 -6.14 0.68 1.63
C GLY A 159 -5.91 2.18 1.80
N VAL A 160 -6.69 2.79 2.69
CA VAL A 160 -6.34 4.04 3.37
C VAL A 160 -5.32 3.73 4.47
N GLY A 161 -4.54 4.70 4.90
CA GLY A 161 -3.48 4.50 5.88
C GLY A 161 -3.76 5.18 7.22
N VAL A 162 -4.44 4.50 8.15
CA VAL A 162 -4.44 4.89 9.56
C VAL A 162 -3.37 4.06 10.26
N CYS A 163 -2.12 4.55 10.20
CA CYS A 163 -0.95 3.82 10.69
C CYS A 163 -0.57 4.28 12.10
N HIS A 164 -0.11 3.33 12.92
CA HIS A 164 0.26 3.59 14.31
C HIS A 164 1.75 3.37 14.56
N VAL A 165 2.29 4.13 15.50
CA VAL A 165 3.57 3.85 16.15
C VAL A 165 3.30 3.69 17.65
N TYR A 166 3.65 2.53 18.21
CA TYR A 166 3.57 2.27 19.64
C TYR A 166 4.96 2.32 20.27
N VAL A 167 5.10 3.14 21.31
CA VAL A 167 6.33 3.25 22.11
C VAL A 167 6.12 2.52 23.44
N ASP A 168 6.81 1.40 23.58
CA ASP A 168 6.69 0.45 24.70
C ASP A 168 7.43 0.93 25.96
N ALA A 169 7.18 0.29 27.10
CA ALA A 169 7.84 0.58 28.38
C ALA A 169 9.37 0.42 28.30
N GLU A 170 9.84 -0.54 27.50
CA GLU A 170 11.28 -0.83 27.32
C GLU A 170 11.84 -0.23 26.01
N ALA A 171 11.23 0.85 25.52
CA ALA A 171 11.70 1.54 24.32
C ALA A 171 12.95 2.38 24.56
N ASP A 172 13.83 2.45 23.55
CA ASP A 172 14.76 3.55 23.44
C ASP A 172 13.98 4.80 23.02
N LEU A 173 13.90 5.78 23.92
CA LEU A 173 13.08 6.96 23.75
C LEU A 173 13.61 7.93 22.67
N ASP A 174 14.91 7.95 22.42
CA ASP A 174 15.49 8.75 21.34
C ASP A 174 15.14 8.13 19.99
N MET A 175 15.33 6.83 19.84
CA MET A 175 14.89 6.08 18.66
C MET A 175 13.39 6.25 18.42
N GLY A 176 12.57 6.16 19.46
CA GLY A 176 11.12 6.33 19.35
C GLY A 176 10.73 7.71 18.84
N ALA A 177 11.41 8.76 19.32
CA ALA A 177 11.18 10.14 18.89
C ALA A 177 11.58 10.36 17.42
N ASP A 178 12.72 9.81 17.00
CA ASP A 178 13.17 9.88 15.60
C ASP A 178 12.22 9.11 14.66
N ILE A 179 11.75 7.92 15.07
CA ILE A 179 10.82 7.11 14.30
C ILE A 179 9.49 7.85 14.09
N ILE A 180 8.87 8.37 15.16
CA ILE A 180 7.59 9.07 15.01
C ILE A 180 7.75 10.39 14.24
N TYR A 181 8.84 11.13 14.43
CA TYR A 181 9.14 12.32 13.66
C TYR A 181 9.22 11.99 12.16
N ASN A 182 10.02 10.98 11.79
CA ASN A 182 10.13 10.52 10.40
C ASN A 182 8.78 10.00 9.87
N ALA A 183 8.09 9.14 10.62
CA ALA A 183 6.84 8.53 10.20
C ALA A 183 5.74 9.57 9.93
N LYS A 184 5.69 10.67 10.69
CA LYS A 184 4.69 11.73 10.49
C LYS A 184 5.12 12.81 9.52
N THR A 185 6.41 13.22 9.54
CA THR A 185 6.80 14.50 8.92
C THR A 185 7.52 14.37 7.60
N SER A 186 8.09 13.21 7.26
CA SER A 186 8.83 13.03 6.00
C SER A 186 7.94 13.22 4.76
N ARG A 187 6.68 12.76 4.81
CA ARG A 187 5.66 13.00 3.79
C ARG A 187 4.27 12.68 4.35
N PRO A 188 3.58 13.62 4.99
CA PRO A 188 2.34 13.33 5.72
C PRO A 188 1.18 12.86 4.83
N SER A 189 1.17 13.21 3.53
CA SER A 189 0.07 12.93 2.60
C SER A 189 0.07 11.52 1.99
N VAL A 190 0.89 10.59 2.47
CA VAL A 190 0.93 9.20 1.98
C VAL A 190 0.37 8.22 2.99
N CYS A 191 -0.17 7.11 2.50
CA CYS A 191 -0.91 6.13 3.30
C CYS A 191 -0.08 5.40 4.38
N ASN A 192 1.24 5.39 4.27
CA ASN A 192 2.14 4.80 5.28
C ASN A 192 2.70 5.82 6.28
N ALA A 193 2.24 7.09 6.24
CA ALA A 193 2.55 8.07 7.28
C ALA A 193 1.80 7.71 8.58
N ALA A 194 2.44 7.96 9.73
CA ALA A 194 1.77 7.73 11.01
C ALA A 194 0.63 8.73 11.21
N GLU A 195 -0.52 8.24 11.63
CA GLU A 195 -1.69 9.04 11.99
C GLU A 195 -1.98 8.98 13.48
N CYS A 196 -1.49 7.93 14.16
CA CYS A 196 -1.65 7.78 15.60
C CYS A 196 -0.33 7.35 16.27
N LEU A 197 -0.05 7.95 17.43
CA LEU A 197 1.03 7.61 18.33
C LEU A 197 0.44 7.03 19.62
N LEU A 198 0.79 5.80 19.94
CA LEU A 198 0.46 5.16 21.20
C LEU A 198 1.71 5.14 22.09
N VAL A 199 1.56 5.48 23.36
CA VAL A 199 2.69 5.55 24.30
C VAL A 199 2.33 4.80 25.57
N HIS A 200 3.21 3.87 26.00
CA HIS A 200 3.07 3.18 27.25
C HIS A 200 3.08 4.14 28.43
N GLU A 201 2.17 3.99 29.39
CA GLU A 201 2.01 4.91 30.53
C GLU A 201 3.30 5.12 31.34
N ALA A 202 4.13 4.09 31.48
CA ALA A 202 5.37 4.13 32.26
C ALA A 202 6.44 5.09 31.68
N VAL A 203 6.39 5.35 30.36
CA VAL A 203 7.36 6.21 29.67
C VAL A 203 6.76 7.51 29.14
N ALA A 204 5.44 7.68 29.25
CA ALA A 204 4.70 8.80 28.64
C ALA A 204 5.24 10.18 29.12
N GLU A 205 5.52 10.35 30.40
CA GLU A 205 6.03 11.61 30.96
C GLU A 205 7.42 11.98 30.44
N ALA A 206 8.27 10.98 30.17
CA ALA A 206 9.62 11.20 29.64
C ALA A 206 9.60 11.33 28.11
N PHE A 207 8.76 10.56 27.43
CA PHE A 207 8.75 10.47 25.99
C PHE A 207 7.98 11.58 25.29
N LEU A 208 6.75 11.91 25.75
CA LEU A 208 5.89 12.85 25.04
C LEU A 208 6.49 14.26 24.89
N PRO A 209 7.16 14.87 25.91
CA PRO A 209 7.83 16.15 25.71
C PRO A 209 8.97 16.08 24.68
N LYS A 210 9.71 14.96 24.63
CA LYS A 210 10.81 14.73 23.68
C LYS A 210 10.26 14.64 22.25
N ALA A 211 9.26 13.79 22.01
CA ALA A 211 8.61 13.65 20.70
C ALA A 211 7.99 14.97 20.22
N LYS A 212 7.31 15.69 21.14
CA LYS A 212 6.70 16.98 20.84
C LYS A 212 7.74 18.00 20.37
N ALA A 213 8.91 18.09 21.02
CA ALA A 213 9.95 19.04 20.64
C ALA A 213 10.40 18.87 19.17
N LEU A 214 10.49 17.62 18.66
CA LEU A 214 10.81 17.36 17.27
C LEU A 214 9.60 17.66 16.35
N LEU A 215 8.41 17.24 16.73
CA LEU A 215 7.19 17.46 15.94
C LEU A 215 6.84 18.95 15.78
N ASP A 216 7.18 19.78 16.75
CA ASP A 216 6.99 21.23 16.71
C ASP A 216 7.84 21.90 15.61
N GLU A 217 8.97 21.32 15.20
CA GLU A 217 9.78 21.82 14.07
C GLU A 217 8.99 21.86 12.76
N LYS A 218 7.98 20.99 12.63
CA LYS A 218 7.07 20.91 11.48
C LYS A 218 5.66 21.38 11.80
N HIS A 219 5.45 22.00 12.98
CA HIS A 219 4.15 22.49 13.43
C HIS A 219 3.07 21.42 13.40
N VAL A 220 3.39 20.19 13.84
CA VAL A 220 2.43 19.10 13.90
C VAL A 220 1.41 19.39 15.01
N GLU A 221 0.13 19.46 14.64
CA GLU A 221 -0.98 19.53 15.60
C GLU A 221 -1.13 18.20 16.32
N LEU A 222 -1.11 18.20 17.64
CA LEU A 222 -1.33 16.99 18.44
C LEU A 222 -2.77 16.96 18.95
N ARG A 223 -3.48 15.88 18.65
CA ARG A 223 -4.82 15.59 19.19
C ARG A 223 -4.70 14.48 20.21
N GLY A 224 -4.80 14.82 21.49
CA GLY A 224 -4.42 13.93 22.58
C GLY A 224 -5.59 13.44 23.43
N CYS A 225 -5.44 12.23 23.98
CA CYS A 225 -6.29 11.76 25.06
C CYS A 225 -6.08 12.62 26.34
N PRO A 226 -6.94 12.53 27.36
CA PRO A 226 -6.81 13.33 28.60
C PRO A 226 -5.43 13.24 29.23
N ARG A 227 -4.83 12.05 29.28
CA ARG A 227 -3.47 11.86 29.87
C ARG A 227 -2.39 12.56 29.06
N THR A 228 -2.49 12.56 27.72
CA THR A 228 -1.58 13.34 26.87
C THR A 228 -1.68 14.84 27.15
N ALA A 229 -2.90 15.36 27.31
CA ALA A 229 -3.15 16.76 27.63
C ALA A 229 -2.65 17.15 29.03
N GLU A 230 -2.74 16.26 30.03
CA GLU A 230 -2.15 16.47 31.35
C GLU A 230 -0.62 16.64 31.29
N ILE A 231 0.06 15.83 30.48
CA ILE A 231 1.54 15.82 30.37
C ILE A 231 2.03 17.02 29.54
N LEU A 232 1.40 17.29 28.39
CA LEU A 232 1.89 18.30 27.45
C LEU A 232 1.24 19.69 27.62
N GLY A 233 0.16 19.76 28.39
CA GLY A 233 -0.55 21.01 28.67
C GLY A 233 -1.44 21.53 27.55
N PRO A 234 -1.76 22.83 27.54
CA PRO A 234 -2.84 23.40 26.71
C PRO A 234 -2.55 23.47 25.19
N CYS A 235 -1.36 23.08 24.76
CA CYS A 235 -1.02 23.02 23.34
C CYS A 235 -1.58 21.76 22.62
N VAL A 236 -2.16 20.83 23.37
CA VAL A 236 -2.80 19.62 22.83
C VAL A 236 -4.28 19.87 22.62
N VAL A 237 -4.77 19.63 21.44
CA VAL A 237 -6.20 19.63 21.11
C VAL A 237 -6.81 18.34 21.70
N PRO A 238 -7.92 18.40 22.43
CA PRO A 238 -8.59 17.18 22.89
C PRO A 238 -9.03 16.31 21.70
N ALA A 239 -8.62 15.04 21.71
CA ALA A 239 -9.01 14.10 20.65
C ALA A 239 -10.49 13.75 20.77
N ALA A 240 -11.20 13.77 19.63
CA ALA A 240 -12.56 13.24 19.48
C ALA A 240 -12.50 11.74 19.10
N ALA A 241 -13.65 11.07 19.12
CA ALA A 241 -13.71 9.65 18.78
C ALA A 241 -13.25 9.37 17.34
N GLU A 242 -13.58 10.25 16.42
CA GLU A 242 -13.26 10.15 15.00
C GLU A 242 -11.76 10.32 14.70
N ASP A 243 -11.01 10.94 15.61
CA ASP A 243 -9.57 11.15 15.43
C ASP A 243 -8.79 9.82 15.41
N TRP A 244 -9.32 8.79 16.05
CA TRP A 244 -8.67 7.49 16.11
C TRP A 244 -8.76 6.69 14.81
N ASP A 245 -9.76 7.00 13.96
CA ASP A 245 -10.03 6.32 12.69
C ASP A 245 -9.71 7.19 11.47
N THR A 246 -9.04 8.34 11.68
CA THR A 246 -8.85 9.36 10.65
C THR A 246 -7.48 9.30 10.00
N GLU A 247 -7.44 9.11 8.68
CA GLU A 247 -6.27 9.41 7.84
C GLU A 247 -6.26 10.92 7.57
N TYR A 248 -5.50 11.69 8.35
CA TYR A 248 -5.42 13.16 8.19
C TYR A 248 -4.73 13.57 6.90
N GLY A 249 -3.67 12.83 6.52
CA GLY A 249 -2.85 13.17 5.36
C GLY A 249 -2.15 14.52 5.47
N ASP A 250 -2.01 15.07 6.67
CA ASP A 250 -1.46 16.38 6.99
C ASP A 250 -0.63 16.32 8.29
N TYR A 251 -0.07 17.45 8.71
CA TYR A 251 0.69 17.60 9.94
C TYR A 251 -0.23 17.61 11.18
N ILE A 252 -1.00 16.56 11.33
CA ILE A 252 -1.89 16.28 12.48
C ILE A 252 -1.59 14.86 12.96
N LEU A 253 -1.47 14.64 14.26
CA LEU A 253 -1.17 13.35 14.85
C LEU A 253 -2.06 13.12 16.08
N ALA A 254 -2.83 12.03 16.07
CA ALA A 254 -3.53 11.57 17.26
C ALA A 254 -2.55 10.94 18.25
N VAL A 255 -2.70 11.18 19.55
CA VAL A 255 -1.78 10.72 20.59
C VAL A 255 -2.55 10.14 21.76
N ARG A 256 -2.30 8.86 22.08
CA ARG A 256 -2.95 8.16 23.19
C ARG A 256 -1.92 7.51 24.10
N VAL A 257 -2.09 7.70 25.40
CA VAL A 257 -1.39 6.93 26.43
C VAL A 257 -2.17 5.65 26.67
N VAL A 258 -1.49 4.51 26.64
CA VAL A 258 -2.02 3.17 26.86
C VAL A 258 -1.32 2.52 28.05
N LYS A 259 -2.01 1.58 28.70
CA LYS A 259 -1.51 0.93 29.90
C LYS A 259 -0.35 -0.03 29.61
N ASP A 260 -0.47 -0.81 28.53
CA ASP A 260 0.47 -1.87 28.17
C ASP A 260 0.37 -2.22 26.68
N ALA A 261 1.17 -3.18 26.23
CA ALA A 261 1.19 -3.65 24.85
C ALA A 261 -0.13 -4.33 24.46
N ASP A 262 -0.86 -4.93 25.38
CA ASP A 262 -2.13 -5.60 25.10
C ASP A 262 -3.20 -4.57 24.73
N GLU A 263 -3.28 -3.46 25.47
CA GLU A 263 -4.16 -2.35 25.13
C GLU A 263 -3.75 -1.70 23.79
N ALA A 264 -2.44 -1.54 23.54
CA ALA A 264 -1.95 -1.00 22.28
C ALA A 264 -2.34 -1.86 21.08
N ILE A 265 -2.14 -3.19 21.17
CA ILE A 265 -2.50 -4.14 20.11
C ILE A 265 -4.00 -4.15 19.86
N ALA A 266 -4.81 -4.20 20.93
CA ALA A 266 -6.26 -4.14 20.80
C ALA A 266 -6.72 -2.85 20.12
N PHE A 267 -6.17 -1.71 20.53
CA PHE A 267 -6.48 -0.41 19.95
C PHE A 267 -6.11 -0.34 18.46
N ILE A 268 -4.91 -0.81 18.09
CA ILE A 268 -4.46 -0.85 16.70
C ILE A 268 -5.38 -1.73 15.85
N ASN A 269 -5.77 -2.90 16.35
CA ASN A 269 -6.64 -3.81 15.60
C ASN A 269 -8.07 -3.28 15.46
N ASP A 270 -8.55 -2.45 16.38
CA ASP A 270 -9.88 -1.85 16.35
C ASP A 270 -9.94 -0.58 15.47
N HIS A 271 -8.89 0.26 15.50
CA HIS A 271 -8.88 1.57 14.86
C HIS A 271 -7.99 1.66 13.62
N GLY A 272 -7.01 0.75 13.49
CA GLY A 272 -6.09 0.71 12.35
C GLY A 272 -6.78 0.30 11.06
N SER A 273 -6.24 0.79 9.95
CA SER A 273 -6.68 0.37 8.61
C SER A 273 -6.09 -0.97 8.16
N GLY A 274 -5.28 -1.62 8.99
CA GLY A 274 -4.53 -2.82 8.62
C GLY A 274 -3.40 -2.56 7.63
N HIS A 275 -2.87 -1.33 7.57
CA HIS A 275 -1.86 -0.93 6.58
C HIS A 275 -0.44 -1.16 7.10
N SER A 276 0.04 -0.35 8.03
CA SER A 276 1.43 -0.39 8.52
C SER A 276 1.48 0.03 9.97
N GLU A 277 1.98 -0.84 10.82
CA GLU A 277 1.99 -0.64 12.26
C GLU A 277 3.40 -0.87 12.81
N ALA A 278 3.85 -0.06 13.77
CA ALA A 278 5.19 -0.16 14.32
C ALA A 278 5.20 -0.17 15.84
N ILE A 279 6.08 -0.97 16.42
CA ILE A 279 6.45 -0.93 17.83
C ILE A 279 7.90 -0.47 17.99
N VAL A 280 8.17 0.33 19.00
CA VAL A 280 9.53 0.65 19.47
C VAL A 280 9.73 0.00 20.82
N THR A 281 10.62 -0.99 20.91
CA THR A 281 10.91 -1.75 22.14
C THR A 281 12.27 -2.42 22.06
N ALA A 282 12.90 -2.61 23.23
CA ALA A 282 14.06 -3.48 23.41
C ALA A 282 13.67 -4.88 23.91
N ASN A 283 12.40 -5.09 24.29
CA ASN A 283 11.92 -6.37 24.78
C ASN A 283 11.59 -7.31 23.61
N TYR A 284 12.36 -8.38 23.49
CA TYR A 284 12.17 -9.38 22.44
C TYR A 284 10.77 -10.02 22.47
N PHE A 285 10.26 -10.36 23.63
CA PHE A 285 8.96 -11.05 23.74
C PHE A 285 7.80 -10.13 23.41
N THR A 286 7.86 -8.87 23.85
CA THR A 286 6.85 -7.86 23.47
C THR A 286 6.88 -7.59 21.96
N ALA A 287 8.08 -7.52 21.36
CA ALA A 287 8.23 -7.36 19.93
C ALA A 287 7.60 -8.54 19.16
N GLN A 288 7.87 -9.80 19.57
CA GLN A 288 7.28 -10.97 18.92
C GLN A 288 5.76 -11.01 19.08
N LYS A 289 5.24 -10.71 20.25
CA LYS A 289 3.80 -10.61 20.50
C LYS A 289 3.14 -9.58 19.59
N PHE A 290 3.74 -8.41 19.44
CA PHE A 290 3.25 -7.36 18.55
C PHE A 290 3.23 -7.82 17.09
N LEU A 291 4.30 -8.46 16.61
CA LEU A 291 4.38 -9.01 15.25
C LEU A 291 3.31 -10.08 14.98
N ASP A 292 2.98 -10.91 15.99
CA ASP A 292 2.05 -12.03 15.85
C ASP A 292 0.58 -11.59 15.96
N GLU A 293 0.28 -10.60 16.81
CA GLU A 293 -1.10 -10.25 17.18
C GLU A 293 -1.66 -9.01 16.46
N VAL A 294 -0.80 -8.15 15.89
CA VAL A 294 -1.24 -7.00 15.09
C VAL A 294 -1.63 -7.44 13.68
N ASP A 295 -2.88 -7.21 13.30
CA ASP A 295 -3.43 -7.63 12.02
C ASP A 295 -3.28 -6.55 10.94
N ALA A 296 -2.06 -6.34 10.47
CA ALA A 296 -1.73 -5.38 9.43
C ALA A 296 -0.94 -6.00 8.27
N ALA A 297 -0.89 -5.30 7.14
CA ALA A 297 -0.14 -5.71 5.96
C ALA A 297 1.38 -5.66 6.17
N ALA A 298 1.85 -4.70 6.98
CA ALA A 298 3.24 -4.59 7.37
C ALA A 298 3.34 -4.24 8.86
N VAL A 299 4.11 -5.03 9.61
CA VAL A 299 4.31 -4.83 11.06
C VAL A 299 5.81 -4.71 11.32
N TYR A 300 6.19 -3.65 12.03
CA TYR A 300 7.58 -3.24 12.21
C TYR A 300 8.01 -3.30 13.67
N VAL A 301 9.24 -3.68 13.89
CA VAL A 301 9.95 -3.50 15.15
C VAL A 301 11.09 -2.52 14.93
N ASN A 302 11.11 -1.43 15.68
CA ASN A 302 12.19 -0.42 15.69
C ASN A 302 12.46 0.19 14.30
N ALA A 303 11.43 0.41 13.51
CA ALA A 303 11.54 1.07 12.21
C ALA A 303 10.28 1.90 11.91
N SER A 304 10.45 2.90 11.05
CA SER A 304 9.36 3.78 10.60
C SER A 304 8.40 3.05 9.67
N THR A 305 7.10 3.32 9.79
CA THR A 305 6.06 2.83 8.87
C THR A 305 6.27 3.31 7.43
N ARG A 306 7.09 4.35 7.22
CA ARG A 306 7.43 4.91 5.91
C ARG A 306 8.12 3.93 4.95
N PHE A 307 8.66 2.83 5.46
CA PHE A 307 9.29 1.80 4.64
C PHE A 307 8.30 0.88 3.92
N THR A 308 6.98 0.97 4.16
CA THR A 308 5.98 0.21 3.37
C THR A 308 5.84 0.84 1.99
N ASP A 309 6.78 0.55 1.12
CA ASP A 309 6.93 1.11 -0.21
C ASP A 309 7.57 0.07 -1.14
N GLY A 310 7.15 0.03 -2.41
CA GLY A 310 7.63 -0.96 -3.36
C GLY A 310 9.13 -0.88 -3.64
N PHE A 311 9.72 0.31 -3.64
CA PHE A 311 11.17 0.47 -3.82
C PHE A 311 11.93 -0.01 -2.59
N GLU A 312 11.48 0.40 -1.39
CA GLU A 312 12.12 0.02 -0.12
C GLU A 312 12.03 -1.49 0.12
N PHE A 313 10.96 -2.15 -0.32
CA PHE A 313 10.79 -3.61 -0.22
C PHE A 313 11.47 -4.38 -1.36
N GLY A 314 12.14 -3.70 -2.29
CA GLY A 314 12.85 -4.33 -3.40
C GLY A 314 11.95 -4.81 -4.53
N LEU A 315 10.71 -4.34 -4.61
CA LEU A 315 9.74 -4.68 -5.65
C LEU A 315 9.86 -3.78 -6.90
N GLY A 316 10.78 -2.82 -6.89
CA GLY A 316 11.06 -1.88 -7.99
C GLY A 316 9.99 -0.79 -8.17
N ALA A 317 8.74 -1.14 -8.19
CA ALA A 317 7.59 -0.25 -8.19
C ALA A 317 6.37 -0.96 -7.57
N GLU A 318 5.30 -0.22 -7.30
CA GLU A 318 4.06 -0.78 -6.80
C GLU A 318 2.84 -0.12 -7.46
N ILE A 319 1.77 -0.86 -7.64
CA ILE A 319 0.46 -0.30 -8.02
C ILE A 319 -0.20 0.36 -6.81
N GLY A 320 0.11 -0.09 -5.62
CA GLY A 320 -0.40 0.41 -4.35
C GLY A 320 -0.23 -0.61 -3.25
N ILE A 321 -0.70 -0.26 -2.05
CA ILE A 321 -0.62 -1.11 -0.88
C ILE A 321 -2.03 -1.60 -0.55
N SER A 322 -2.22 -2.92 -0.60
CA SER A 322 -3.49 -3.56 -0.27
C SER A 322 -3.54 -3.91 1.21
N THR A 323 -4.67 -3.62 1.85
CA THR A 323 -4.94 -4.02 3.22
C THR A 323 -5.88 -5.22 3.32
N GLN A 324 -6.43 -5.68 2.19
CA GLN A 324 -7.30 -6.85 2.16
C GLN A 324 -6.51 -8.15 2.35
N LYS A 325 -7.18 -9.20 2.85
CA LYS A 325 -6.55 -10.51 3.11
C LYS A 325 -6.58 -11.46 1.91
N MET A 326 -7.45 -11.20 0.94
CA MET A 326 -7.61 -12.02 -0.26
C MET A 326 -6.65 -11.59 -1.35
N HIS A 327 -5.94 -12.55 -1.95
CA HIS A 327 -5.00 -12.43 -3.06
C HIS A 327 -3.72 -11.65 -2.70
N ALA A 328 -3.79 -10.31 -2.62
CA ALA A 328 -2.66 -9.45 -2.33
C ALA A 328 -2.84 -8.73 -1.00
N ARG A 329 -1.80 -8.70 -0.16
CA ARG A 329 -1.74 -7.92 1.08
C ARG A 329 -0.36 -7.27 1.20
N GLY A 330 -0.33 -5.96 1.38
CA GLY A 330 0.90 -5.16 1.35
C GLY A 330 1.16 -4.49 0.00
N PRO A 331 2.40 -4.05 -0.27
CA PRO A 331 2.77 -3.47 -1.55
C PRO A 331 2.58 -4.44 -2.70
N MET A 332 1.88 -4.01 -3.76
CA MET A 332 1.56 -4.85 -4.91
C MET A 332 2.58 -4.64 -6.02
N GLY A 333 3.56 -5.54 -6.09
CA GLY A 333 4.56 -5.63 -7.17
C GLY A 333 4.16 -6.63 -8.27
N LEU A 334 5.17 -7.22 -8.91
CA LEU A 334 4.94 -8.15 -10.04
C LEU A 334 4.24 -9.44 -9.64
N GLU A 335 4.55 -9.99 -8.46
CA GLU A 335 4.00 -11.26 -8.00
C GLU A 335 2.50 -11.16 -7.75
N GLU A 336 2.03 -10.05 -7.17
CA GLU A 336 0.63 -9.79 -6.87
C GLU A 336 -0.23 -9.59 -8.12
N LEU A 337 0.41 -9.28 -9.26
CA LEU A 337 -0.24 -9.21 -10.58
C LEU A 337 -0.26 -10.56 -11.30
N THR A 338 0.08 -11.64 -10.61
CA THR A 338 -0.01 -13.01 -11.11
C THR A 338 -0.95 -13.85 -10.27
N SER A 339 -1.43 -14.93 -10.87
CA SER A 339 -2.10 -16.02 -10.20
C SER A 339 -1.29 -17.29 -10.38
N SER A 340 -1.80 -18.43 -9.99
CA SER A 340 -1.13 -19.71 -10.24
C SER A 340 -2.10 -20.76 -10.73
N LYS A 341 -1.62 -21.60 -11.65
CA LYS A 341 -2.31 -22.82 -12.09
C LYS A 341 -1.55 -24.07 -11.69
N TYR A 342 -2.25 -25.16 -11.53
CA TYR A 342 -1.62 -26.45 -11.33
C TYR A 342 -1.15 -27.01 -12.69
N ILE A 343 0.07 -27.56 -12.69
CA ILE A 343 0.61 -28.39 -13.77
C ILE A 343 0.78 -29.80 -13.23
N VAL A 344 0.28 -30.79 -13.98
CA VAL A 344 0.25 -32.19 -13.53
C VAL A 344 0.87 -33.06 -14.59
N TYR A 345 1.89 -33.82 -14.20
CA TYR A 345 2.52 -34.83 -15.07
C TYR A 345 2.14 -36.23 -14.58
N GLY A 346 1.70 -37.04 -15.50
CA GLY A 346 1.34 -38.42 -15.27
C GLY A 346 1.95 -39.39 -16.31
N THR A 347 1.79 -40.67 -16.08
CA THR A 347 2.20 -41.78 -16.97
C THR A 347 1.03 -42.73 -17.24
N GLY A 348 -0.23 -42.20 -17.24
CA GLY A 348 -1.43 -42.98 -17.49
C GLY A 348 -2.26 -43.29 -16.23
N GLN A 349 -2.03 -42.60 -15.11
CA GLN A 349 -2.84 -42.80 -13.90
C GLN A 349 -4.30 -42.44 -14.15
N ILE A 350 -5.19 -43.30 -13.68
CA ILE A 350 -6.64 -43.08 -13.65
C ILE A 350 -7.13 -43.04 -12.21
N ARG A 351 -8.23 -42.31 -11.98
CA ARG A 351 -8.89 -42.32 -10.68
C ARG A 351 -9.87 -43.49 -10.64
N THR A 352 -9.65 -44.41 -9.69
CA THR A 352 -10.57 -45.52 -9.39
C THR A 352 -11.50 -45.14 -8.27
#